data_737033bb59f9276e5ddb58c1ad21d869
#
_entry.id   737033bb59f9276e5ddb58c1ad21d869
#
_cell.length_a   1.000
_cell.length_b   1.000
_cell.length_c   1.000
_cell.angle_alpha   90.00
_cell.angle_beta   90.00
_cell.angle_gamma   90.00
#
_symmetry.space_group_name_H-M   'P 1'
#
loop_
_entity.id
_entity.type
_entity.pdbx_description
1 polymer ?
#
loop_
_entity_poly.entity_id
_entity_poly.type
_entity_poly.pdbx_seq_one_letter_code
_entity_poly.pdbx_strand_id
1 'polypeptide(L)'
;MPVIVVIDDDAGTRLLVSQVLKKEGYQVLAAEDGTQGLALVREHKPDLVVSDVQMPLMDGFEVLDQVRSDPSLAATSVILLTSLQDRSYMRLGMTTGADDYLTKPFAPQELREAVSAQLHKRDRADAMRTQVLDKAVQLALDAQRHKIGALYESRMVKALSAQWPDSSTAPGSEKFSSATVLYADMRDYGLWTQALSSSELSEIVQLLYSSVGDTVYLFGAHYMQFVGDGMLCVFVDAADTHSVNHALRAVRAALGLTNATRRIDAHVQKNLAGRGLPKFSLGVALHSGSVAFANLDGLISRTGQSTPVGDTVSAALKLFQGEPRLPWSVAASVQAYRLVTGAVRTGERALVQVPGRSQPMDTLEILGLA
;
A
#
# COMPACT_ATOMS: atom_id res chain seq x y z
N MET A 1 7.96 23.51 12.10
CA MET A 1 7.98 24.96 12.36
C MET A 1 8.66 25.59 11.15
N PRO A 2 8.01 26.46 10.38
CA PRO A 2 8.61 27.02 9.16
C PRO A 2 9.84 27.86 9.45
N VAL A 3 10.85 27.74 8.59
CA VAL A 3 12.10 28.48 8.64
C VAL A 3 12.06 29.60 7.61
N ILE A 4 12.31 30.83 8.03
CA ILE A 4 12.29 32.03 7.19
C ILE A 4 13.66 32.69 7.23
N VAL A 5 14.23 33.01 6.07
CA VAL A 5 15.44 33.83 5.95
C VAL A 5 15.03 35.26 5.63
N VAL A 6 15.53 36.22 6.42
CA VAL A 6 15.29 37.65 6.23
C VAL A 6 16.60 38.31 5.82
N ILE A 7 16.61 38.98 4.68
CA ILE A 7 17.78 39.63 4.10
C ILE A 7 17.47 41.11 3.87
N ASP A 8 18.18 41.99 4.56
CA ASP A 8 17.96 43.43 4.48
C ASP A 8 19.22 44.14 5.01
N ASP A 9 19.77 45.11 4.31
CA ASP A 9 20.96 45.84 4.76
C ASP A 9 20.65 46.85 5.88
N ASP A 10 19.38 47.37 5.95
CA ASP A 10 18.94 48.22 7.05
C ASP A 10 18.69 47.41 8.32
N ALA A 11 19.49 47.62 9.35
CA ALA A 11 19.38 46.94 10.62
C ALA A 11 18.02 47.14 11.31
N GLY A 12 17.38 48.29 11.12
CA GLY A 12 16.06 48.61 11.68
C GLY A 12 14.96 47.76 11.05
N THR A 13 14.89 47.73 9.73
CA THR A 13 13.95 46.91 8.96
C THR A 13 14.17 45.45 9.23
N ARG A 14 15.42 44.98 9.18
CA ARG A 14 15.80 43.59 9.45
C ARG A 14 15.34 43.14 10.83
N LEU A 15 15.52 43.98 11.87
CA LEU A 15 15.08 43.68 13.23
C LEU A 15 13.56 43.64 13.31
N LEU A 16 12.87 44.64 12.73
CA LEU A 16 11.39 44.74 12.73
C LEU A 16 10.78 43.47 12.09
N VAL A 17 11.20 43.12 10.88
CA VAL A 17 10.71 41.94 10.15
C VAL A 17 10.95 40.71 10.96
N SER A 18 12.18 40.52 11.50
CA SER A 18 12.52 39.34 12.31
C SER A 18 11.66 39.26 13.59
N GLN A 19 11.38 40.35 14.28
CA GLN A 19 10.56 40.35 15.48
C GLN A 19 9.09 40.05 15.19
N VAL A 20 8.53 40.59 14.10
CA VAL A 20 7.16 40.31 13.67
C VAL A 20 7.00 38.82 13.38
N LEU A 21 7.92 38.22 12.61
CA LEU A 21 7.83 36.83 12.21
C LEU A 21 8.09 35.86 13.36
N LYS A 22 9.03 36.19 14.28
CA LYS A 22 9.26 35.41 15.52
C LYS A 22 8.06 35.37 16.43
N LYS A 23 7.28 36.47 16.52
CA LYS A 23 6.02 36.53 17.30
C LYS A 23 4.94 35.59 16.75
N GLU A 24 4.92 35.37 15.44
CA GLU A 24 4.02 34.41 14.78
C GLU A 24 4.49 32.94 14.92
N GLY A 25 5.62 32.70 15.61
CA GLY A 25 6.10 31.36 15.87
C GLY A 25 7.01 30.78 14.77
N TYR A 26 7.52 31.61 13.85
CA TYR A 26 8.46 31.16 12.81
C TYR A 26 9.91 31.15 13.35
N GLN A 27 10.73 30.23 12.83
CA GLN A 27 12.17 30.28 13.03
C GLN A 27 12.76 31.26 12.01
N VAL A 28 13.42 32.30 12.48
CA VAL A 28 13.94 33.38 11.63
C VAL A 28 15.45 33.43 11.69
N LEU A 29 16.07 33.34 10.53
CA LEU A 29 17.50 33.58 10.28
C LEU A 29 17.63 34.93 9.58
N ALA A 30 18.60 35.74 9.94
CA ALA A 30 18.77 37.08 9.40
C ALA A 30 20.15 37.28 8.79
N ALA A 31 20.20 37.96 7.66
CA ALA A 31 21.41 38.32 6.92
C ALA A 31 21.39 39.83 6.60
N GLU A 32 22.58 40.42 6.52
CA GLU A 32 22.77 41.86 6.27
C GLU A 32 23.05 42.21 4.82
N ASP A 33 23.25 41.21 3.98
CA ASP A 33 23.46 41.34 2.54
C ASP A 33 23.00 40.08 1.79
N GLY A 34 22.86 40.19 0.46
CA GLY A 34 22.43 39.09 -0.39
C GLY A 34 23.34 37.88 -0.40
N THR A 35 24.66 38.09 -0.27
CA THR A 35 25.65 37.01 -0.29
C THR A 35 25.53 36.15 0.96
N GLN A 36 25.44 36.76 2.13
CA GLN A 36 25.23 36.10 3.41
C GLN A 36 23.86 35.41 3.45
N GLY A 37 22.82 36.12 2.92
CA GLY A 37 21.47 35.58 2.79
C GLY A 37 21.42 34.31 1.93
N LEU A 38 22.03 34.32 0.77
CA LEU A 38 22.09 33.16 -0.12
C LEU A 38 22.84 31.97 0.52
N ALA A 39 23.90 32.24 1.30
CA ALA A 39 24.58 31.20 2.05
C ALA A 39 23.64 30.52 3.08
N LEU A 40 22.87 31.31 3.84
CA LEU A 40 21.88 30.79 4.78
C LEU A 40 20.75 30.01 4.06
N VAL A 41 20.32 30.47 2.90
CA VAL A 41 19.28 29.79 2.10
C VAL A 41 19.78 28.41 1.63
N ARG A 42 21.03 28.32 1.17
CA ARG A 42 21.64 27.04 0.73
C ARG A 42 21.83 26.07 1.87
N GLU A 43 22.27 26.55 3.03
CA GLU A 43 22.53 25.73 4.22
C GLU A 43 21.24 25.20 4.84
N HIS A 44 20.26 26.08 5.06
CA HIS A 44 19.09 25.76 5.84
C HIS A 44 17.85 25.39 5.03
N LYS A 45 17.85 25.61 3.70
CA LYS A 45 16.72 25.34 2.78
C LYS A 45 15.39 25.83 3.34
N PRO A 46 15.24 27.13 3.58
CA PRO A 46 14.11 27.69 4.28
C PRO A 46 12.79 27.50 3.52
N ASP A 47 11.69 27.65 4.24
CA ASP A 47 10.35 27.60 3.66
C ASP A 47 10.02 28.88 2.89
N LEU A 48 10.59 30.02 3.32
CA LEU A 48 10.37 31.31 2.71
C LEU A 48 11.60 32.22 2.90
N VAL A 49 11.85 33.06 1.92
CA VAL A 49 12.84 34.15 1.97
C VAL A 49 12.10 35.49 1.87
N VAL A 50 12.42 36.41 2.77
CA VAL A 50 12.02 37.83 2.68
C VAL A 50 13.29 38.64 2.44
N SER A 51 13.44 39.23 1.26
CA SER A 51 14.64 39.96 0.84
C SER A 51 14.34 41.38 0.46
N ASP A 52 15.15 42.31 0.92
CA ASP A 52 15.16 43.64 0.29
C ASP A 52 15.66 43.54 -1.16
N VAL A 53 15.12 44.41 -2.00
CA VAL A 53 15.58 44.54 -3.39
C VAL A 53 16.90 45.26 -3.46
N GLN A 54 17.05 46.40 -2.77
CA GLN A 54 18.21 47.28 -2.89
C GLN A 54 19.21 47.00 -1.77
N MET A 55 20.22 46.19 -2.03
CA MET A 55 21.29 45.88 -1.11
C MET A 55 22.66 45.98 -1.76
N PRO A 56 23.71 46.32 -0.99
CA PRO A 56 25.07 46.28 -1.50
C PRO A 56 25.53 44.84 -1.78
N LEU A 57 26.51 44.68 -2.67
CA LEU A 57 27.18 43.42 -3.06
C LEU A 57 26.30 42.51 -3.94
N MET A 58 25.16 42.12 -3.49
CA MET A 58 24.21 41.26 -4.18
C MET A 58 22.78 41.76 -3.88
N ASP A 59 22.06 42.15 -4.91
CA ASP A 59 20.69 42.64 -4.75
C ASP A 59 19.67 41.53 -4.61
N GLY A 60 18.42 41.87 -4.24
CA GLY A 60 17.36 40.89 -3.99
C GLY A 60 16.90 40.15 -5.24
N PHE A 61 17.08 40.72 -6.43
CA PHE A 61 16.80 40.04 -7.71
C PHE A 61 17.87 39.00 -8.05
N GLU A 62 19.13 39.32 -7.75
CA GLU A 62 20.23 38.38 -7.93
C GLU A 62 20.09 37.18 -6.96
N VAL A 63 19.67 37.44 -5.71
CA VAL A 63 19.33 36.37 -4.76
C VAL A 63 18.20 35.50 -5.30
N LEU A 64 17.13 36.10 -5.81
CA LEU A 64 15.99 35.39 -6.39
C LEU A 64 16.43 34.52 -7.60
N ASP A 65 17.22 35.08 -8.51
CA ASP A 65 17.74 34.34 -9.67
C ASP A 65 18.55 33.11 -9.25
N GLN A 66 19.43 33.28 -8.27
CA GLN A 66 20.21 32.17 -7.71
C GLN A 66 19.32 31.09 -7.05
N VAL A 67 18.27 31.50 -6.33
CA VAL A 67 17.30 30.57 -5.71
C VAL A 67 16.51 29.81 -6.80
N ARG A 68 16.09 30.49 -7.87
CA ARG A 68 15.33 29.86 -8.97
C ARG A 68 16.19 28.97 -9.86
N SER A 69 17.47 29.30 -10.02
CA SER A 69 18.43 28.52 -10.82
C SER A 69 18.86 27.21 -10.12
N ASP A 70 18.71 27.11 -8.81
CA ASP A 70 19.06 25.91 -8.05
C ASP A 70 17.82 25.00 -7.92
N PRO A 71 17.81 23.79 -8.54
CA PRO A 71 16.67 22.87 -8.44
C PRO A 71 16.29 22.48 -7.02
N SER A 72 17.25 22.51 -6.06
CA SER A 72 17.00 22.18 -4.67
C SER A 72 16.33 23.30 -3.88
N LEU A 73 16.37 24.52 -4.38
CA LEU A 73 15.83 25.74 -3.77
C LEU A 73 14.67 26.34 -4.55
N ALA A 74 14.45 25.91 -5.79
CA ALA A 74 13.48 26.51 -6.72
C ALA A 74 12.03 26.55 -6.17
N ALA A 75 11.70 25.66 -5.23
CA ALA A 75 10.40 25.63 -4.54
C ALA A 75 10.32 26.55 -3.31
N THR A 76 11.41 27.20 -2.91
CA THR A 76 11.42 28.16 -1.80
C THR A 76 10.66 29.40 -2.20
N SER A 77 9.65 29.82 -1.42
CA SER A 77 8.92 31.07 -1.68
C SER A 77 9.79 32.29 -1.40
N VAL A 78 9.71 33.29 -2.27
CA VAL A 78 10.48 34.53 -2.14
C VAL A 78 9.56 35.73 -2.18
N ILE A 79 9.58 36.55 -1.12
CA ILE A 79 8.91 37.84 -1.01
C ILE A 79 9.99 38.93 -1.11
N LEU A 80 9.83 39.86 -2.04
CA LEU A 80 10.74 40.98 -2.20
C LEU A 80 10.16 42.26 -1.51
N LEU A 81 11.00 42.89 -0.72
CA LEU A 81 10.70 44.20 -0.13
C LEU A 81 11.21 45.31 -1.08
N THR A 82 10.33 46.23 -1.50
CA THR A 82 10.66 47.24 -2.52
C THR A 82 10.28 48.62 -2.09
N SER A 83 10.99 49.65 -2.57
CA SER A 83 10.63 51.05 -2.37
C SER A 83 9.55 51.51 -3.37
N LEU A 84 8.77 52.59 -3.01
CA LEU A 84 7.75 53.18 -3.87
C LEU A 84 8.30 53.70 -5.22
N GLN A 85 9.59 53.99 -5.29
CA GLN A 85 10.26 54.49 -6.50
C GLN A 85 10.57 53.43 -7.54
N ASP A 86 10.53 52.17 -7.17
CA ASP A 86 10.92 51.03 -7.99
C ASP A 86 9.79 50.41 -8.83
N ARG A 87 8.69 51.15 -9.06
CA ARG A 87 7.54 50.65 -9.87
C ARG A 87 7.95 50.18 -11.29
N SER A 88 9.02 50.73 -11.85
CA SER A 88 9.61 50.22 -13.12
C SER A 88 10.24 48.83 -12.97
N TYR A 89 10.82 48.53 -11.82
CA TYR A 89 11.41 47.22 -11.50
C TYR A 89 10.37 46.17 -11.11
N MET A 90 9.17 46.59 -10.62
CA MET A 90 8.07 45.64 -10.37
C MET A 90 7.63 44.87 -11.63
N ARG A 91 7.63 45.53 -12.82
CA ARG A 91 7.32 44.86 -14.08
C ARG A 91 8.42 43.91 -14.53
N LEU A 92 9.67 44.26 -14.27
CA LEU A 92 10.80 43.35 -14.52
C LEU A 92 10.77 42.16 -13.55
N GLY A 93 10.46 42.39 -12.29
CA GLY A 93 10.40 41.38 -11.22
C GLY A 93 9.23 40.38 -11.36
N MET A 94 8.09 40.78 -11.96
CA MET A 94 7.02 39.84 -12.30
C MET A 94 7.45 38.77 -13.33
N THR A 95 8.46 39.07 -14.13
CA THR A 95 9.05 38.11 -15.08
C THR A 95 10.16 37.27 -14.45
N THR A 96 10.73 37.66 -13.31
CA THR A 96 11.86 36.97 -12.66
C THR A 96 11.42 35.91 -11.64
N GLY A 97 10.10 35.75 -11.37
CA GLY A 97 9.60 34.61 -10.60
C GLY A 97 9.57 34.79 -9.08
N ALA A 98 9.49 36.04 -8.57
CA ALA A 98 9.13 36.27 -7.16
C ALA A 98 7.70 35.84 -6.88
N ASP A 99 7.43 35.32 -5.69
CA ASP A 99 6.09 34.87 -5.30
C ASP A 99 5.22 36.02 -4.82
N ASP A 100 5.83 37.08 -4.26
CA ASP A 100 5.13 38.28 -3.77
C ASP A 100 6.06 39.48 -3.63
N TYR A 101 5.47 40.69 -3.51
CA TYR A 101 6.17 41.95 -3.30
C TYR A 101 5.49 42.76 -2.20
N LEU A 102 6.28 43.31 -1.28
CA LEU A 102 5.81 44.19 -0.24
C LEU A 102 6.48 45.57 -0.32
N THR A 103 5.70 46.65 -0.44
CA THR A 103 6.24 47.98 -0.63
C THR A 103 6.59 48.66 0.69
N LYS A 104 7.81 49.15 0.86
CA LYS A 104 8.25 49.93 2.02
C LYS A 104 7.73 51.37 1.92
N PRO A 105 7.18 51.99 3.03
CA PRO A 105 6.98 51.37 4.33
C PRO A 105 5.71 50.50 4.35
N PHE A 106 5.75 49.39 5.04
CA PHE A 106 4.65 48.42 5.19
C PHE A 106 4.23 48.29 6.66
N ALA A 107 2.96 47.97 6.86
CA ALA A 107 2.46 47.66 8.19
C ALA A 107 2.87 46.22 8.60
N PRO A 108 3.12 45.94 9.90
CA PRO A 108 3.39 44.59 10.38
C PRO A 108 2.33 43.56 10.00
N GLN A 109 1.08 43.98 9.81
CA GLN A 109 -0.02 43.11 9.40
C GLN A 109 0.12 42.69 7.93
N GLU A 110 0.52 43.60 7.03
CA GLU A 110 0.75 43.27 5.61
C GLU A 110 1.83 42.24 5.43
N LEU A 111 2.91 42.35 6.21
CA LEU A 111 3.99 41.34 6.22
C LEU A 111 3.48 39.98 6.68
N ARG A 112 2.68 39.94 7.74
CA ARG A 112 2.09 38.69 8.24
C ARG A 112 1.20 38.01 7.22
N GLU A 113 0.32 38.80 6.59
CA GLU A 113 -0.61 38.32 5.57
C GLU A 113 0.14 37.77 4.35
N ALA A 114 1.15 38.49 3.84
CA ALA A 114 1.97 38.06 2.73
C ALA A 114 2.70 36.75 3.04
N VAL A 115 3.38 36.66 4.18
CA VAL A 115 4.11 35.46 4.58
C VAL A 115 3.17 34.26 4.79
N SER A 116 2.05 34.47 5.49
CA SER A 116 1.07 33.41 5.71
C SER A 116 0.46 32.89 4.40
N ALA A 117 0.14 33.81 3.46
CA ALA A 117 -0.40 33.44 2.16
C ALA A 117 0.56 32.56 1.35
N GLN A 118 1.85 32.91 1.33
CA GLN A 118 2.85 32.13 0.59
C GLN A 118 3.12 30.76 1.23
N LEU A 119 3.23 30.68 2.55
CA LEU A 119 3.38 29.41 3.25
C LEU A 119 2.18 28.48 3.02
N HIS A 120 0.95 28.98 3.12
CA HIS A 120 -0.26 28.21 2.83
C HIS A 120 -0.35 27.76 1.36
N LYS A 121 0.08 28.60 0.41
CA LYS A 121 0.12 28.25 -1.02
C LYS A 121 1.08 27.07 -1.25
N ARG A 122 2.25 27.10 -0.63
CA ARG A 122 3.26 26.04 -0.67
C ARG A 122 2.72 24.75 -0.07
N ASP A 123 2.16 24.78 1.16
CA ASP A 123 1.60 23.60 1.82
C ASP A 123 0.52 22.93 0.98
N ARG A 124 -0.34 23.71 0.31
CA ARG A 124 -1.35 23.17 -0.62
C ARG A 124 -0.72 22.52 -1.86
N ALA A 125 0.32 23.15 -2.42
CA ALA A 125 1.01 22.60 -3.58
C ALA A 125 1.71 21.26 -3.24
N ASP A 126 2.36 21.18 -2.08
CA ASP A 126 3.02 19.97 -1.60
C ASP A 126 2.02 18.86 -1.27
N ALA A 127 0.89 19.18 -0.61
CA ALA A 127 -0.19 18.23 -0.37
C ALA A 127 -0.79 17.68 -1.67
N MET A 128 -1.01 18.54 -2.66
CA MET A 128 -1.53 18.14 -3.98
C MET A 128 -0.54 17.27 -4.74
N ARG A 129 0.76 17.58 -4.65
CA ARG A 129 1.84 16.79 -5.27
C ARG A 129 1.92 15.40 -4.65
N THR A 130 1.86 15.30 -3.34
CA THR A 130 1.83 14.03 -2.60
C THR A 130 0.61 13.20 -3.00
N GLN A 131 -0.58 13.81 -3.04
CA GLN A 131 -1.81 13.13 -3.43
C GLN A 131 -1.78 12.61 -4.88
N VAL A 132 -1.21 13.39 -5.82
CA VAL A 132 -1.03 12.95 -7.22
C VAL A 132 -0.06 11.78 -7.31
N LEU A 133 1.05 11.83 -6.55
CA LEU A 133 2.04 10.76 -6.51
C LEU A 133 1.43 9.46 -5.94
N ASP A 134 0.73 9.55 -4.81
CA ASP A 134 0.05 8.42 -4.18
C ASP A 134 -0.99 7.79 -5.12
N LYS A 135 -1.76 8.63 -5.81
CA LYS A 135 -2.75 8.16 -6.78
C LYS A 135 -2.07 7.49 -7.99
N ALA A 136 -0.97 8.02 -8.47
CA ALA A 136 -0.19 7.42 -9.57
C ALA A 136 0.42 6.07 -9.17
N VAL A 137 0.95 5.97 -7.94
CA VAL A 137 1.47 4.71 -7.38
C VAL A 137 0.35 3.67 -7.23
N GLN A 138 -0.81 4.06 -6.71
CA GLN A 138 -1.97 3.16 -6.60
C GLN A 138 -2.44 2.66 -7.96
N LEU A 139 -2.58 3.56 -8.94
CA LEU A 139 -2.96 3.18 -10.32
C LEU A 139 -1.92 2.24 -10.97
N ALA A 140 -0.63 2.47 -10.73
CA ALA A 140 0.42 1.59 -11.25
C ALA A 140 0.39 0.20 -10.58
N LEU A 141 0.15 0.14 -9.28
CA LEU A 141 0.00 -1.11 -8.54
C LEU A 141 -1.24 -1.89 -8.99
N ASP A 142 -2.37 -1.21 -9.19
CA ASP A 142 -3.60 -1.83 -9.66
C ASP A 142 -3.46 -2.33 -11.12
N ALA A 143 -2.82 -1.55 -11.98
CA ALA A 143 -2.51 -1.96 -13.35
C ALA A 143 -1.57 -3.18 -13.38
N GLN A 144 -0.59 -3.23 -12.48
CA GLN A 144 0.31 -4.36 -12.35
C GLN A 144 -0.41 -5.60 -11.80
N ARG A 145 -1.31 -5.45 -10.82
CA ARG A 145 -2.18 -6.53 -10.31
C ARG A 145 -3.09 -7.08 -11.41
N HIS A 146 -3.76 -6.23 -12.18
CA HIS A 146 -4.59 -6.66 -13.31
C HIS A 146 -3.77 -7.35 -14.40
N LYS A 147 -2.56 -6.85 -14.69
CA LYS A 147 -1.67 -7.44 -15.69
C LYS A 147 -1.14 -8.82 -15.26
N ILE A 148 -0.81 -8.97 -13.97
CA ILE A 148 -0.41 -10.25 -13.38
C ILE A 148 -1.60 -11.21 -13.36
N GLY A 149 -2.80 -10.75 -12.95
CA GLY A 149 -4.03 -11.54 -12.97
C GLY A 149 -4.40 -12.02 -14.38
N ALA A 150 -4.40 -11.13 -15.37
CA ALA A 150 -4.69 -11.46 -16.76
C ALA A 150 -3.62 -12.37 -17.39
N LEU A 151 -2.34 -12.19 -17.07
CA LEU A 151 -1.26 -13.10 -17.47
C LEU A 151 -1.40 -14.47 -16.82
N TYR A 152 -1.83 -14.52 -15.56
CA TYR A 152 -2.08 -15.76 -14.84
C TYR A 152 -3.29 -16.50 -15.43
N GLU A 153 -4.41 -15.78 -15.67
CA GLU A 153 -5.60 -16.34 -16.32
C GLU A 153 -5.32 -16.80 -17.77
N SER A 154 -4.62 -15.99 -18.56
CA SER A 154 -4.29 -16.37 -19.95
C SER A 154 -3.31 -17.52 -20.04
N ARG A 155 -2.33 -17.61 -19.12
CA ARG A 155 -1.42 -18.76 -19.02
C ARG A 155 -2.12 -19.98 -18.48
N MET A 156 -3.00 -19.84 -17.50
CA MET A 156 -3.83 -20.91 -16.94
C MET A 156 -4.79 -21.47 -17.99
N VAL A 157 -5.47 -20.62 -18.77
CA VAL A 157 -6.33 -21.03 -19.89
C VAL A 157 -5.50 -21.69 -20.98
N LYS A 158 -4.32 -21.17 -21.31
CA LYS A 158 -3.43 -21.75 -22.33
C LYS A 158 -2.80 -23.07 -21.88
N ALA A 159 -2.43 -23.23 -20.63
CA ALA A 159 -1.97 -24.48 -20.05
C ALA A 159 -3.10 -25.53 -19.97
N LEU A 160 -4.32 -25.08 -19.60
CA LEU A 160 -5.51 -25.93 -19.58
C LEU A 160 -5.96 -26.35 -20.99
N SER A 161 -5.95 -25.45 -21.97
CA SER A 161 -6.35 -25.78 -23.35
C SER A 161 -5.32 -26.59 -24.12
N ALA A 162 -4.04 -26.53 -23.74
CA ALA A 162 -2.99 -27.37 -24.32
C ALA A 162 -2.90 -28.78 -23.70
N GLN A 163 -3.55 -29.00 -22.56
CA GLN A 163 -3.51 -30.29 -21.82
C GLN A 163 -4.88 -31.00 -21.75
N TRP A 164 -5.90 -30.51 -22.39
CA TRP A 164 -7.21 -31.16 -22.48
C TRP A 164 -7.67 -31.20 -23.93
N PRO A 165 -7.69 -32.30 -24.66
CA PRO A 165 -8.05 -33.68 -24.34
C PRO A 165 -6.95 -34.68 -24.72
N ASP A 166 -7.00 -35.82 -24.11
CA ASP A 166 -6.24 -37.02 -24.38
C ASP A 166 -4.78 -37.11 -23.93
N SER A 167 -4.67 -37.84 -22.80
CA SER A 167 -3.64 -38.83 -22.53
C SER A 167 -2.33 -38.73 -23.31
N SER A 168 -1.35 -38.17 -22.71
CA SER A 168 0.00 -38.80 -22.58
C SER A 168 0.95 -37.82 -21.91
N THR A 169 1.30 -38.12 -20.70
CA THR A 169 2.58 -37.87 -20.01
C THR A 169 3.55 -36.92 -20.68
N ALA A 170 3.42 -35.62 -20.38
CA ALA A 170 4.59 -34.76 -20.34
C ALA A 170 5.37 -35.08 -19.06
N PRO A 171 6.68 -35.31 -19.10
CA PRO A 171 7.47 -35.59 -17.90
C PRO A 171 7.46 -34.37 -16.99
N GLY A 172 6.89 -34.51 -15.77
CA GLY A 172 6.89 -33.48 -14.73
C GLY A 172 5.54 -32.94 -14.24
N SER A 173 4.38 -33.40 -14.74
CA SER A 173 3.09 -32.99 -14.20
C SER A 173 2.55 -34.08 -13.24
N GLU A 174 2.58 -33.79 -11.94
CA GLU A 174 1.86 -34.62 -10.96
C GLU A 174 0.36 -34.35 -11.04
N LYS A 175 -0.46 -35.40 -11.12
CA LYS A 175 -1.92 -35.35 -11.10
C LYS A 175 -2.44 -36.13 -9.92
N PHE A 176 -3.32 -35.47 -9.14
CA PHE A 176 -4.01 -36.11 -8.05
C PHE A 176 -5.51 -36.13 -8.38
N SER A 177 -6.08 -37.32 -8.41
CA SER A 177 -7.51 -37.54 -8.64
C SER A 177 -8.35 -37.05 -7.47
N SER A 178 -7.76 -37.01 -6.26
CA SER A 178 -8.39 -36.52 -5.04
C SER A 178 -7.39 -35.69 -4.24
N ALA A 179 -7.73 -34.43 -4.05
CA ALA A 179 -6.98 -33.48 -3.23
C ALA A 179 -7.95 -32.51 -2.54
N THR A 180 -7.52 -31.87 -1.48
CA THR A 180 -8.25 -30.74 -0.88
C THR A 180 -7.43 -29.49 -1.00
N VAL A 181 -8.01 -28.50 -1.62
CA VAL A 181 -7.47 -27.14 -1.72
C VAL A 181 -8.00 -26.33 -0.56
N LEU A 182 -7.10 -25.69 0.15
CA LEU A 182 -7.36 -24.68 1.16
C LEU A 182 -6.89 -23.34 0.62
N TYR A 183 -7.78 -22.35 0.61
CA TYR A 183 -7.42 -20.97 0.38
C TYR A 183 -7.82 -20.14 1.60
N ALA A 184 -6.86 -19.47 2.19
CA ALA A 184 -7.07 -18.55 3.30
C ALA A 184 -6.82 -17.13 2.84
N ASP A 185 -7.74 -16.22 3.12
CA ASP A 185 -7.70 -14.82 2.66
C ASP A 185 -7.97 -13.87 3.83
N MET A 186 -7.30 -12.73 3.84
CA MET A 186 -7.50 -11.70 4.85
C MET A 186 -8.81 -10.95 4.57
N ARG A 187 -9.74 -10.99 5.53
CA ARG A 187 -11.01 -10.27 5.41
C ARG A 187 -10.78 -8.77 5.41
N ASP A 188 -11.55 -8.08 4.55
CA ASP A 188 -11.56 -6.63 4.47
C ASP A 188 -10.17 -6.00 4.22
N TYR A 189 -9.28 -6.73 3.53
CA TYR A 189 -7.92 -6.27 3.22
C TYR A 189 -7.88 -4.85 2.65
N GLY A 190 -8.87 -4.48 1.82
CA GLY A 190 -8.99 -3.14 1.28
C GLY A 190 -9.14 -2.03 2.34
N LEU A 191 -9.80 -2.31 3.47
CA LEU A 191 -9.89 -1.35 4.58
C LEU A 191 -8.56 -1.21 5.32
N TRP A 192 -7.81 -2.31 5.45
CA TRP A 192 -6.48 -2.32 6.05
C TRP A 192 -5.48 -1.50 5.21
N THR A 193 -5.51 -1.66 3.88
CA THR A 193 -4.62 -0.91 2.97
C THR A 193 -4.92 0.59 2.94
N GLN A 194 -6.14 1.00 3.27
CA GLN A 194 -6.52 2.42 3.35
C GLN A 194 -6.13 3.06 4.69
N ALA A 195 -6.12 2.29 5.76
CA ALA A 195 -5.92 2.79 7.13
C ALA A 195 -4.46 2.71 7.61
N LEU A 196 -3.63 1.88 6.98
CA LEU A 196 -2.25 1.61 7.38
C LEU A 196 -1.24 2.08 6.35
N SER A 197 -0.07 2.48 6.83
CA SER A 197 1.10 2.68 5.98
C SER A 197 1.61 1.34 5.43
N SER A 198 2.37 1.38 4.34
CA SER A 198 2.95 0.18 3.73
C SER A 198 3.85 -0.61 4.69
N SER A 199 4.54 0.09 5.61
CA SER A 199 5.39 -0.54 6.63
C SER A 199 4.56 -1.30 7.67
N GLU A 200 3.51 -0.69 8.21
CA GLU A 200 2.60 -1.31 9.18
C GLU A 200 1.85 -2.51 8.58
N LEU A 201 1.40 -2.36 7.34
CA LEU A 201 0.75 -3.44 6.61
C LEU A 201 1.71 -4.62 6.38
N SER A 202 2.97 -4.33 6.01
CA SER A 202 4.02 -5.35 5.84
C SER A 202 4.29 -6.12 7.13
N GLU A 203 4.30 -5.46 8.27
CA GLU A 203 4.48 -6.09 9.60
C GLU A 203 3.33 -7.07 9.90
N ILE A 204 2.08 -6.67 9.66
CA ILE A 204 0.91 -7.53 9.86
C ILE A 204 0.94 -8.74 8.91
N VAL A 205 1.29 -8.53 7.64
CA VAL A 205 1.40 -9.61 6.66
C VAL A 205 2.53 -10.57 7.02
N GLN A 206 3.68 -10.09 7.51
CA GLN A 206 4.77 -10.94 8.01
C GLN A 206 4.35 -11.75 9.24
N LEU A 207 3.63 -11.13 10.19
CA LEU A 207 3.05 -11.81 11.34
C LEU A 207 2.05 -12.89 10.92
N LEU A 208 1.22 -12.61 9.92
CA LEU A 208 0.31 -13.57 9.33
C LEU A 208 1.09 -14.74 8.74
N TYR A 209 2.06 -14.48 7.87
CA TYR A 209 2.82 -15.52 7.16
C TYR A 209 3.58 -16.43 8.12
N SER A 210 4.22 -15.87 9.14
CA SER A 210 4.92 -16.66 10.15
C SER A 210 3.99 -17.54 10.99
N SER A 211 2.84 -16.99 11.41
CA SER A 211 1.87 -17.72 12.24
C SER A 211 1.11 -18.80 11.47
N VAL A 212 0.90 -18.59 10.18
CA VAL A 212 0.07 -19.42 9.30
C VAL A 212 0.89 -20.53 8.63
N GLY A 213 2.11 -20.22 8.19
CA GLY A 213 2.99 -21.18 7.53
C GLY A 213 3.29 -22.40 8.39
N ASP A 214 3.66 -22.19 9.64
CA ASP A 214 3.93 -23.27 10.59
C ASP A 214 2.71 -24.17 10.82
N THR A 215 1.52 -23.56 10.93
CA THR A 215 0.27 -24.30 11.14
C THR A 215 -0.01 -25.25 9.96
N VAL A 216 0.08 -24.74 8.74
CA VAL A 216 -0.23 -25.53 7.54
C VAL A 216 0.81 -26.63 7.30
N TYR A 217 2.08 -26.33 7.54
CA TYR A 217 3.16 -27.30 7.44
C TYR A 217 2.96 -28.48 8.41
N LEU A 218 2.59 -28.21 9.66
CA LEU A 218 2.32 -29.24 10.69
C LEU A 218 1.20 -30.22 10.30
N PHE A 219 0.22 -29.76 9.51
CA PHE A 219 -0.86 -30.64 9.02
C PHE A 219 -0.51 -31.32 7.68
N GLY A 220 0.73 -31.20 7.20
CA GLY A 220 1.24 -31.95 6.05
C GLY A 220 0.63 -31.50 4.73
N ALA A 221 0.57 -30.19 4.47
CA ALA A 221 0.27 -29.68 3.15
C ALA A 221 1.35 -30.12 2.16
N HIS A 222 0.93 -30.64 1.02
CA HIS A 222 1.82 -31.05 -0.08
C HIS A 222 2.39 -29.82 -0.81
N TYR A 223 1.58 -28.75 -0.87
CA TYR A 223 1.94 -27.50 -1.52
C TYR A 223 1.43 -26.32 -0.71
N MET A 224 2.22 -25.26 -0.64
CA MET A 224 1.85 -24.00 -0.02
C MET A 224 2.47 -22.83 -0.78
N GLN A 225 1.67 -21.83 -1.09
CA GLN A 225 2.10 -20.59 -1.72
C GLN A 225 1.30 -19.39 -1.18
N PHE A 226 1.99 -18.30 -0.91
CA PHE A 226 1.34 -17.03 -0.63
C PHE A 226 0.95 -16.33 -1.93
N VAL A 227 -0.30 -15.90 -2.03
CA VAL A 227 -0.88 -15.28 -3.21
C VAL A 227 -1.56 -13.97 -2.78
N GLY A 228 -0.88 -12.86 -3.00
CA GLY A 228 -1.38 -11.53 -2.55
C GLY A 228 -1.48 -11.45 -1.02
N ASP A 229 -2.68 -11.20 -0.52
CA ASP A 229 -3.07 -11.15 0.89
C ASP A 229 -3.58 -12.48 1.44
N GLY A 230 -3.51 -13.53 0.61
CA GLY A 230 -3.97 -14.87 0.93
C GLY A 230 -2.90 -15.95 0.82
N MET A 231 -3.29 -17.16 1.15
CA MET A 231 -2.46 -18.36 1.10
C MET A 231 -3.22 -19.52 0.47
N LEU A 232 -2.60 -20.14 -0.53
CA LEU A 232 -3.08 -21.33 -1.21
C LEU A 232 -2.31 -22.55 -0.72
N CYS A 233 -3.03 -23.60 -0.30
CA CYS A 233 -2.45 -24.86 0.11
C CYS A 233 -3.17 -26.03 -0.57
N VAL A 234 -2.43 -27.09 -0.86
CA VAL A 234 -2.99 -28.31 -1.42
C VAL A 234 -2.60 -29.49 -0.51
N PHE A 235 -3.59 -30.26 -0.12
CA PHE A 235 -3.44 -31.49 0.67
C PHE A 235 -3.77 -32.68 -0.22
N VAL A 236 -2.89 -33.66 -0.25
CA VAL A 236 -3.05 -34.92 -1.00
C VAL A 236 -2.73 -36.09 -0.10
N ASP A 237 -3.30 -37.26 -0.36
CA ASP A 237 -2.92 -38.47 0.33
C ASP A 237 -1.68 -39.04 -0.37
N ALA A 238 -0.56 -39.06 0.33
CA ALA A 238 0.66 -39.75 -0.09
C ALA A 238 0.63 -41.23 0.37
N ALA A 239 1.32 -42.10 -0.32
CA ALA A 239 1.33 -43.52 -0.02
C ALA A 239 1.76 -43.88 1.41
N ASP A 240 2.47 -42.98 2.10
CA ASP A 240 3.00 -43.17 3.44
C ASP A 240 2.21 -42.41 4.55
N THR A 241 1.12 -41.72 4.24
CA THR A 241 0.34 -41.00 5.23
C THR A 241 -0.79 -41.85 5.83
N HIS A 242 -0.51 -42.44 6.97
CA HIS A 242 -1.17 -43.69 7.45
C HIS A 242 -2.47 -43.55 8.24
N SER A 243 -3.07 -42.37 8.49
CA SER A 243 -4.28 -42.39 9.36
C SER A 243 -5.32 -41.33 9.12
N VAL A 244 -5.00 -40.24 8.45
CA VAL A 244 -5.92 -39.08 8.32
C VAL A 244 -5.93 -38.60 6.86
N ASN A 245 -7.10 -38.69 6.21
CA ASN A 245 -7.23 -38.26 4.81
C ASN A 245 -6.91 -36.78 4.61
N HIS A 246 -6.57 -36.41 3.36
CA HIS A 246 -6.20 -35.04 2.98
C HIS A 246 -7.24 -33.99 3.39
N ALA A 247 -8.54 -34.31 3.33
CA ALA A 247 -9.60 -33.36 3.65
C ALA A 247 -9.67 -33.06 5.16
N LEU A 248 -9.50 -34.07 6.02
CA LEU A 248 -9.51 -33.84 7.47
C LEU A 248 -8.25 -33.08 7.93
N ARG A 249 -7.10 -33.32 7.27
CA ARG A 249 -5.88 -32.55 7.52
C ARG A 249 -6.06 -31.08 7.11
N ALA A 250 -6.70 -30.82 5.97
CA ALA A 250 -7.04 -29.47 5.52
C ALA A 250 -8.02 -28.77 6.48
N VAL A 251 -9.04 -29.46 6.99
CA VAL A 251 -9.96 -28.91 8.00
C VAL A 251 -9.22 -28.56 9.29
N ARG A 252 -8.35 -29.45 9.79
CA ARG A 252 -7.54 -29.16 10.98
C ARG A 252 -6.64 -27.95 10.79
N ALA A 253 -6.01 -27.84 9.61
CA ALA A 253 -5.24 -26.65 9.24
C ALA A 253 -6.13 -25.39 9.25
N ALA A 254 -7.30 -25.43 8.60
CA ALA A 254 -8.24 -24.32 8.55
C ALA A 254 -8.67 -23.82 9.95
N LEU A 255 -9.00 -24.75 10.85
CA LEU A 255 -9.34 -24.41 12.23
C LEU A 255 -8.13 -23.87 13.01
N GLY A 256 -6.94 -24.40 12.75
CA GLY A 256 -5.69 -23.86 13.30
C GLY A 256 -5.43 -22.42 12.88
N LEU A 257 -5.67 -22.09 11.60
CA LEU A 257 -5.54 -20.75 11.07
C LEU A 257 -6.48 -19.76 11.76
N THR A 258 -7.73 -20.12 12.00
CA THR A 258 -8.66 -19.26 12.71
C THR A 258 -8.25 -19.00 14.17
N ASN A 259 -7.52 -19.92 14.81
CA ASN A 259 -6.95 -19.68 16.13
C ASN A 259 -5.71 -18.76 16.07
N ALA A 260 -4.89 -18.85 15.01
CA ALA A 260 -3.75 -17.97 14.82
C ALA A 260 -4.18 -16.50 14.65
N THR A 261 -5.33 -16.23 14.01
CA THR A 261 -5.86 -14.86 13.84
C THR A 261 -6.12 -14.14 15.16
N ARG A 262 -6.46 -14.85 16.25
CA ARG A 262 -6.68 -14.25 17.58
C ARG A 262 -5.41 -13.60 18.12
N ARG A 263 -4.23 -14.16 17.84
CA ARG A 263 -2.95 -13.60 18.27
C ARG A 263 -2.62 -12.33 17.49
N ILE A 264 -2.90 -12.34 16.19
CA ILE A 264 -2.69 -11.19 15.32
C ILE A 264 -3.66 -10.06 15.71
N ASP A 265 -4.94 -10.38 15.93
CA ASP A 265 -5.92 -9.39 16.39
C ASP A 265 -5.50 -8.76 17.73
N ALA A 266 -5.03 -9.55 18.69
CA ALA A 266 -4.51 -9.03 19.96
C ALA A 266 -3.30 -8.09 19.77
N HIS A 267 -2.40 -8.42 18.83
CA HIS A 267 -1.26 -7.56 18.47
C HIS A 267 -1.73 -6.23 17.85
N VAL A 268 -2.68 -6.29 16.93
CA VAL A 268 -3.28 -5.11 16.29
C VAL A 268 -3.99 -4.22 17.31
N GLN A 269 -4.82 -4.80 18.19
CA GLN A 269 -5.51 -4.04 19.23
C GLN A 269 -4.55 -3.37 20.19
N LYS A 270 -3.40 -3.99 20.47
CA LYS A 270 -2.38 -3.43 21.36
C LYS A 270 -1.58 -2.29 20.70
N ASN A 271 -1.16 -2.46 19.46
CA ASN A 271 -0.19 -1.58 18.81
C ASN A 271 -0.82 -0.53 17.90
N LEU A 272 -2.03 -0.77 17.40
CA LEU A 272 -2.73 0.08 16.43
C LEU A 272 -4.10 0.54 16.94
N ALA A 273 -4.29 0.54 18.27
CA ALA A 273 -5.54 1.01 18.91
C ALA A 273 -5.90 2.44 18.47
N GLY A 274 -7.19 2.69 18.23
CA GLY A 274 -7.70 4.01 17.88
C GLY A 274 -7.69 4.36 16.38
N ARG A 275 -7.21 3.48 15.50
CA ARG A 275 -7.23 3.72 14.04
C ARG A 275 -8.52 3.26 13.33
N GLY A 276 -9.51 2.79 14.08
CA GLY A 276 -10.79 2.33 13.49
C GLY A 276 -10.66 1.08 12.61
N LEU A 277 -9.61 0.28 12.80
CA LEU A 277 -9.39 -0.95 12.04
C LEU A 277 -10.46 -1.99 12.36
N PRO A 278 -10.93 -2.75 11.35
CA PRO A 278 -11.80 -3.87 11.59
C PRO A 278 -11.07 -4.96 12.39
N LYS A 279 -11.81 -5.85 13.03
CA LYS A 279 -11.25 -7.02 13.70
C LYS A 279 -10.49 -7.87 12.69
N PHE A 280 -9.25 -8.26 13.04
CA PHE A 280 -8.45 -9.12 12.16
C PHE A 280 -9.08 -10.51 12.07
N SER A 281 -9.42 -10.95 10.85
CA SER A 281 -10.00 -12.24 10.59
C SER A 281 -9.58 -12.79 9.22
N LEU A 282 -9.52 -14.13 9.14
CA LEU A 282 -9.33 -14.85 7.89
C LEU A 282 -10.63 -15.52 7.45
N GLY A 283 -10.88 -15.54 6.14
CA GLY A 283 -11.81 -16.44 5.50
C GLY A 283 -11.04 -17.64 4.95
N VAL A 284 -11.40 -18.84 5.35
CA VAL A 284 -10.75 -20.08 4.88
C VAL A 284 -11.73 -20.91 4.07
N ALA A 285 -11.46 -21.05 2.77
CA ALA A 285 -12.23 -21.86 1.83
C ALA A 285 -11.61 -23.26 1.66
N LEU A 286 -12.45 -24.28 1.67
CA LEU A 286 -12.07 -25.67 1.43
C LEU A 286 -12.86 -26.25 0.27
N HIS A 287 -12.17 -26.76 -0.75
CA HIS A 287 -12.81 -27.49 -1.84
C HIS A 287 -12.01 -28.72 -2.20
N SER A 288 -12.69 -29.85 -2.47
CA SER A 288 -12.04 -31.10 -2.82
C SER A 288 -12.41 -31.56 -4.22
N GLY A 289 -11.41 -32.09 -4.93
CA GLY A 289 -11.53 -32.58 -6.29
C GLY A 289 -10.18 -32.91 -6.89
N SER A 290 -10.11 -33.06 -8.20
CA SER A 290 -8.86 -33.32 -8.90
C SER A 290 -8.00 -32.04 -8.98
N VAL A 291 -6.69 -32.22 -8.81
CA VAL A 291 -5.68 -31.13 -8.94
C VAL A 291 -4.53 -31.64 -9.78
N ALA A 292 -4.05 -30.83 -10.70
CA ALA A 292 -2.81 -31.08 -11.43
C ALA A 292 -1.77 -30.02 -11.07
N PHE A 293 -0.50 -30.41 -11.06
CA PHE A 293 0.60 -29.48 -10.90
C PHE A 293 1.25 -29.25 -12.26
N ALA A 294 1.30 -27.98 -12.70
CA ALA A 294 1.95 -27.58 -13.93
C ALA A 294 3.29 -26.92 -13.62
N ASN A 295 4.34 -27.35 -14.30
CA ASN A 295 5.63 -26.67 -14.24
C ASN A 295 5.58 -25.44 -15.13
N LEU A 296 5.68 -24.27 -14.55
CA LEU A 296 5.76 -23.02 -15.27
C LEU A 296 7.25 -22.69 -15.52
N ASP A 297 7.76 -23.07 -16.67
CA ASP A 297 9.07 -22.64 -17.14
C ASP A 297 8.98 -21.15 -17.52
N GLY A 298 9.45 -20.29 -16.63
CA GLY A 298 9.49 -18.86 -16.87
C GLY A 298 10.72 -18.46 -17.68
N LEU A 299 10.56 -17.52 -18.62
CA LEU A 299 11.67 -16.90 -19.38
C LEU A 299 12.71 -16.19 -18.49
N ILE A 300 12.44 -15.98 -17.20
CA ILE A 300 13.27 -15.20 -16.27
C ILE A 300 13.80 -16.02 -15.09
N SER A 301 13.18 -17.14 -14.72
CA SER A 301 13.70 -18.00 -13.64
C SER A 301 13.92 -19.43 -14.13
N ARG A 302 15.16 -19.88 -14.01
CA ARG A 302 15.57 -21.28 -14.29
C ARG A 302 15.13 -22.29 -13.22
N THR A 303 14.38 -21.85 -12.22
CA THR A 303 13.78 -22.71 -11.20
C THR A 303 12.33 -22.96 -11.59
N GLY A 304 12.04 -24.10 -12.17
CA GLY A 304 10.70 -24.55 -12.48
C GLY A 304 9.84 -24.54 -11.21
N GLN A 305 8.89 -23.60 -11.12
CA GLN A 305 7.90 -23.57 -10.05
C GLN A 305 6.73 -24.45 -10.46
N SER A 306 6.50 -25.50 -9.72
CA SER A 306 5.30 -26.33 -9.87
C SER A 306 4.12 -25.60 -9.24
N THR A 307 3.05 -25.36 -10.01
CA THR A 307 1.88 -24.59 -9.57
C THR A 307 0.63 -25.45 -9.69
N PRO A 308 -0.23 -25.52 -8.66
CA PRO A 308 -1.47 -26.28 -8.74
C PRO A 308 -2.47 -25.57 -9.66
N VAL A 309 -3.09 -26.35 -10.54
CA VAL A 309 -4.06 -25.90 -11.53
C VAL A 309 -5.28 -26.82 -11.55
N GLY A 310 -6.40 -26.28 -11.99
CA GLY A 310 -7.66 -27.01 -12.14
C GLY A 310 -8.87 -26.29 -11.55
N ASP A 311 -10.06 -26.83 -11.86
CA ASP A 311 -11.33 -26.28 -11.36
C ASP A 311 -11.38 -26.26 -9.83
N THR A 312 -10.83 -27.27 -9.16
CA THR A 312 -10.73 -27.37 -7.70
C THR A 312 -9.99 -26.19 -7.10
N VAL A 313 -8.89 -25.78 -7.71
CA VAL A 313 -8.08 -24.63 -7.27
C VAL A 313 -8.85 -23.33 -7.50
N SER A 314 -9.38 -23.16 -8.71
CA SER A 314 -10.15 -21.95 -9.05
C SER A 314 -11.40 -21.77 -8.17
N ALA A 315 -12.10 -22.86 -7.86
CA ALA A 315 -13.26 -22.83 -7.00
C ALA A 315 -12.91 -22.43 -5.56
N ALA A 316 -11.84 -22.98 -4.99
CA ALA A 316 -11.39 -22.61 -3.65
C ALA A 316 -10.98 -21.13 -3.56
N LEU A 317 -10.21 -20.63 -4.53
CA LEU A 317 -9.78 -19.22 -4.61
C LEU A 317 -10.94 -18.23 -4.68
N LYS A 318 -12.02 -18.59 -5.36
CA LYS A 318 -13.15 -17.70 -5.63
C LYS A 318 -14.35 -17.89 -4.72
N LEU A 319 -14.34 -18.84 -3.80
CA LEU A 319 -15.51 -19.17 -2.98
C LEU A 319 -16.01 -17.97 -2.17
N PHE A 320 -15.12 -17.20 -1.55
CA PHE A 320 -15.50 -16.01 -0.78
C PHE A 320 -15.80 -14.77 -1.63
N GLN A 321 -15.58 -14.84 -2.94
CA GLN A 321 -15.99 -13.80 -3.90
C GLN A 321 -17.39 -14.05 -4.47
N GLY A 322 -18.01 -15.17 -4.09
CA GLY A 322 -19.34 -15.57 -4.57
C GLY A 322 -20.48 -14.85 -3.86
N GLU A 323 -21.68 -14.99 -4.43
CA GLU A 323 -22.94 -14.47 -3.89
C GLU A 323 -23.84 -15.62 -3.41
N PRO A 324 -24.45 -15.55 -2.21
CA PRO A 324 -24.27 -14.51 -1.18
C PRO A 324 -22.89 -14.56 -0.52
N ARG A 325 -22.41 -13.42 -0.03
CA ARG A 325 -21.15 -13.37 0.74
C ARG A 325 -21.29 -14.18 2.03
N LEU A 326 -20.34 -15.07 2.24
CA LEU A 326 -20.32 -15.92 3.43
C LEU A 326 -19.66 -15.18 4.61
N PRO A 327 -20.36 -15.04 5.76
CA PRO A 327 -19.78 -14.44 6.97
C PRO A 327 -18.88 -15.41 7.73
N TRP A 328 -18.80 -16.68 7.32
CA TRP A 328 -18.15 -17.78 8.03
C TRP A 328 -16.62 -17.67 8.02
N SER A 329 -15.97 -18.07 9.11
CA SER A 329 -14.51 -18.12 9.14
C SER A 329 -13.95 -19.30 8.34
N VAL A 330 -14.65 -20.44 8.32
CA VAL A 330 -14.27 -21.60 7.51
C VAL A 330 -15.48 -22.08 6.72
N ALA A 331 -15.35 -22.11 5.40
CA ALA A 331 -16.36 -22.57 4.47
C ALA A 331 -15.84 -23.79 3.70
N ALA A 332 -16.57 -24.88 3.70
CA ALA A 332 -16.24 -26.08 2.95
C ALA A 332 -17.32 -26.40 1.92
N SER A 333 -16.90 -26.71 0.68
CA SER A 333 -17.83 -27.27 -0.29
C SER A 333 -18.38 -28.63 0.18
N VAL A 334 -19.55 -28.99 -0.32
CA VAL A 334 -20.15 -30.30 -0.03
C VAL A 334 -19.18 -31.45 -0.45
N GLN A 335 -18.39 -31.26 -1.49
CA GLN A 335 -17.37 -32.25 -1.91
C GLN A 335 -16.29 -32.44 -0.85
N ALA A 336 -15.80 -31.37 -0.25
CA ALA A 336 -14.85 -31.46 0.86
C ALA A 336 -15.50 -32.04 2.13
N TYR A 337 -16.72 -31.59 2.44
CA TYR A 337 -17.47 -32.07 3.61
C TYR A 337 -17.73 -33.58 3.57
N ARG A 338 -18.10 -34.14 2.41
CA ARG A 338 -18.35 -35.60 2.26
C ARG A 338 -17.16 -36.46 2.69
N LEU A 339 -15.94 -35.98 2.55
CA LEU A 339 -14.72 -36.69 2.93
C LEU A 339 -14.44 -36.63 4.45
N VAL A 340 -15.14 -35.77 5.19
CA VAL A 340 -14.96 -35.55 6.63
C VAL A 340 -16.25 -35.70 7.42
N THR A 341 -17.28 -36.29 6.82
CA THR A 341 -18.58 -36.51 7.46
C THR A 341 -18.41 -37.28 8.76
N GLY A 342 -19.00 -36.79 9.83
CA GLY A 342 -18.89 -37.39 11.17
C GLY A 342 -17.63 -36.99 11.97
N ALA A 343 -16.64 -36.35 11.32
CA ALA A 343 -15.43 -35.87 11.99
C ALA A 343 -15.47 -34.37 12.30
N VAL A 344 -16.49 -33.66 11.80
CA VAL A 344 -16.60 -32.19 11.92
C VAL A 344 -18.01 -31.77 12.33
N ARG A 345 -18.11 -30.68 13.07
CA ARG A 345 -19.37 -30.00 13.38
C ARG A 345 -19.57 -28.90 12.34
N THR A 346 -20.76 -28.88 11.76
CA THR A 346 -21.15 -27.88 10.77
C THR A 346 -22.14 -26.88 11.33
N GLY A 347 -22.14 -25.68 10.77
CA GLY A 347 -23.12 -24.63 11.02
C GLY A 347 -24.11 -24.51 9.86
N GLU A 348 -24.22 -23.31 9.34
CA GLU A 348 -25.12 -22.98 8.24
C GLU A 348 -24.70 -23.61 6.91
N ARG A 349 -25.65 -23.65 5.96
CA ARG A 349 -25.43 -24.12 4.60
C ARG A 349 -25.97 -23.11 3.61
N ALA A 350 -25.21 -22.87 2.54
CA ALA A 350 -25.57 -21.93 1.50
C ALA A 350 -25.22 -22.44 0.10
N LEU A 351 -26.03 -22.06 -0.88
CA LEU A 351 -25.71 -22.20 -2.28
C LEU A 351 -25.03 -20.91 -2.75
N VAL A 352 -23.73 -20.99 -3.09
CA VAL A 352 -22.90 -19.83 -3.42
C VAL A 352 -22.64 -19.83 -4.92
N GLN A 353 -23.06 -18.78 -5.61
CA GLN A 353 -22.68 -18.56 -7.02
C GLN A 353 -21.25 -18.07 -7.09
N VAL A 354 -20.35 -18.96 -7.42
CA VAL A 354 -18.90 -18.67 -7.53
C VAL A 354 -18.62 -18.08 -8.92
N PRO A 355 -17.86 -16.96 -9.03
CA PRO A 355 -17.53 -16.34 -10.29
C PRO A 355 -16.86 -17.31 -11.27
N GLY A 356 -17.39 -17.38 -12.50
CA GLY A 356 -16.90 -18.27 -13.56
C GLY A 356 -17.45 -19.70 -13.53
N ARG A 357 -18.36 -20.04 -12.60
CA ARG A 357 -19.06 -21.33 -12.59
C ARG A 357 -20.51 -21.16 -13.05
N SER A 358 -20.98 -22.11 -13.86
CA SER A 358 -22.36 -22.13 -14.36
C SER A 358 -23.37 -22.58 -13.30
N GLN A 359 -22.94 -23.36 -12.31
CA GLN A 359 -23.80 -23.85 -11.24
C GLN A 359 -23.30 -23.36 -9.88
N PRO A 360 -24.22 -23.01 -8.95
CA PRO A 360 -23.86 -22.62 -7.62
C PRO A 360 -23.20 -23.77 -6.86
N MET A 361 -22.29 -23.44 -5.98
CA MET A 361 -21.57 -24.38 -5.14
C MET A 361 -22.30 -24.53 -3.80
N ASP A 362 -22.64 -25.76 -3.47
CA ASP A 362 -23.21 -26.10 -2.18
C ASP A 362 -22.11 -26.12 -1.11
N THR A 363 -22.26 -25.27 -0.11
CA THR A 363 -21.21 -24.93 0.85
C THR A 363 -21.75 -24.96 2.27
N LEU A 364 -20.96 -25.44 3.20
CA LEU A 364 -21.26 -25.53 4.62
C LEU A 364 -20.24 -24.78 5.45
N GLU A 365 -20.70 -24.18 6.53
CA GLU A 365 -19.84 -23.66 7.57
C GLU A 365 -19.23 -24.80 8.40
N ILE A 366 -17.93 -24.73 8.69
CA ILE A 366 -17.22 -25.65 9.58
C ILE A 366 -16.97 -24.93 10.92
N LEU A 367 -17.59 -25.43 11.97
CA LEU A 367 -17.52 -24.85 13.33
C LEU A 367 -16.38 -25.44 14.17
N GLY A 368 -15.99 -26.69 13.90
CA GLY A 368 -14.98 -27.39 14.67
C GLY A 368 -14.91 -28.89 14.36
N LEU A 369 -14.06 -29.58 15.06
CA LEU A 369 -14.04 -31.05 15.06
C LEU A 369 -15.21 -31.58 15.90
N ALA A 370 -15.70 -32.77 15.55
CA ALA A 370 -16.80 -33.45 16.27
C ALA A 370 -16.40 -33.86 17.68
#